data_6caf116a1a463e82cead22f884927234
#
_entry.id   6caf116a1a463e82cead22f884927234
#
_cell.length_a   1.000
_cell.length_b   1.000
_cell.length_c   1.000
_cell.angle_alpha   90.00
_cell.angle_beta   90.00
_cell.angle_gamma   90.00
#
_symmetry.space_group_name_H-M   'P 1'
#
loop_
_entity.id
_entity.type
_entity.pdbx_description
1 polymer ?
#
loop_
_entity_poly.entity_id
_entity_poly.type
_entity_poly.pdbx_seq_one_letter_code
_entity_poly.pdbx_strand_id
1 'polypeptide(L)'
;MSKRSSTIRATMAPIPVQSEPETTRSKPYQGNSHCTPVWQRFEHLLPDRPYCTDEPSHGLVIRARLLALRRAFLQLNTPHTFRWLAFDVDRPDAAFAAEEANVAPPNVAVINVANRHAHLLYALRDPVHTTFAARQAPLRYLADIERGMGRRLGADPGYTGLIAKNPLSRRWRTRWAAPFPYGLEQLDADLSRADKRRPPARAEQIGLGRNCSLFDALRHRAYRDVRTFKTRGLAESAFRSHLEHLAAELNREFTHSPAGLLSRGDLRAIAKSIARFCYRRMSPGRFSAVQRHRAEARTRRHMRVIETLKRGDGA
;
A
#
# COMPACT_ATOMS: atom_id res chain seq x y z
N MET A 1 -19.12 42.94 50.81
CA MET A 1 -19.77 41.68 50.45
C MET A 1 -18.96 40.99 49.28
N SER A 2 -18.07 40.08 49.64
CA SER A 2 -17.13 39.46 48.70
C SER A 2 -17.68 38.11 48.29
N LYS A 3 -17.98 37.92 46.99
CA LYS A 3 -18.37 36.59 46.44
C LYS A 3 -17.10 35.85 46.05
N ARG A 4 -16.79 34.77 46.77
CA ARG A 4 -15.74 33.82 46.43
C ARG A 4 -16.27 32.92 45.30
N SER A 5 -15.59 32.94 44.18
CA SER A 5 -15.78 32.01 43.07
C SER A 5 -14.98 30.72 43.37
N SER A 6 -15.67 29.58 43.54
CA SER A 6 -15.06 28.27 43.76
C SER A 6 -14.85 27.60 42.41
N THR A 7 -13.59 27.52 42.00
CA THR A 7 -13.17 26.76 40.82
C THR A 7 -13.11 25.25 41.17
N ILE A 8 -14.04 24.49 40.66
CA ILE A 8 -14.03 23.02 40.80
C ILE A 8 -12.97 22.47 39.83
N ARG A 9 -11.85 22.04 40.38
CA ARG A 9 -10.86 21.25 39.66
C ARG A 9 -11.35 19.81 39.55
N ALA A 10 -11.80 19.38 38.38
CA ALA A 10 -12.08 17.99 38.11
C ALA A 10 -10.75 17.22 37.98
N THR A 11 -10.43 16.43 39.01
CA THR A 11 -9.28 15.49 39.00
C THR A 11 -9.68 14.28 38.17
N MET A 12 -9.16 14.19 36.95
CA MET A 12 -9.31 12.98 36.16
C MET A 12 -8.47 11.86 36.79
N ALA A 13 -9.11 10.77 37.19
CA ALA A 13 -8.46 9.55 37.67
C ALA A 13 -7.64 8.92 36.54
N PRO A 14 -6.46 8.35 36.84
CA PRO A 14 -5.66 7.67 35.84
C PRO A 14 -6.36 6.39 35.36
N ILE A 15 -6.44 6.21 34.04
CA ILE A 15 -6.94 5.00 33.39
C ILE A 15 -6.02 3.84 33.78
N PRO A 16 -6.55 2.71 34.29
CA PRO A 16 -5.73 1.58 34.69
C PRO A 16 -4.96 1.01 33.49
N VAL A 17 -3.66 0.95 33.63
CA VAL A 17 -2.77 0.19 32.73
C VAL A 17 -3.12 -1.27 32.97
N GLN A 18 -3.73 -1.92 32.00
CA GLN A 18 -3.93 -3.37 32.06
C GLN A 18 -2.56 -4.03 32.03
N SER A 19 -2.24 -4.74 33.11
CA SER A 19 -1.08 -5.60 33.27
C SER A 19 -1.02 -6.63 32.13
N GLU A 20 0.17 -6.82 31.61
CA GLU A 20 0.47 -7.90 30.65
C GLU A 20 0.04 -9.25 31.25
N PRO A 21 -0.57 -10.14 30.45
CA PRO A 21 -0.85 -11.48 30.95
C PRO A 21 0.47 -12.23 31.17
N GLU A 22 0.63 -12.77 32.36
CA GLU A 22 1.76 -13.62 32.78
C GLU A 22 2.05 -14.71 31.74
N THR A 23 3.28 -14.73 31.27
CA THR A 23 3.81 -15.72 30.34
C THR A 23 3.95 -17.07 31.03
N THR A 24 2.93 -17.88 31.04
CA THR A 24 3.08 -19.32 31.25
C THR A 24 3.81 -19.92 30.06
N ARG A 25 5.03 -20.37 30.26
CA ARG A 25 5.84 -21.16 29.31
C ARG A 25 5.10 -22.46 28.99
N SER A 26 4.27 -22.43 27.94
CA SER A 26 3.76 -23.63 27.30
C SER A 26 4.64 -23.99 26.10
N LYS A 27 4.93 -25.30 25.96
CA LYS A 27 5.73 -25.89 24.88
C LYS A 27 5.27 -25.40 23.50
N PRO A 28 6.16 -25.29 22.48
CA PRO A 28 5.79 -24.81 21.16
C PRO A 28 4.75 -25.77 20.55
N TYR A 29 3.55 -25.24 20.38
CA TYR A 29 2.46 -25.91 19.68
C TYR A 29 2.79 -25.94 18.18
N GLN A 30 3.05 -27.14 17.64
CA GLN A 30 3.10 -27.39 16.20
C GLN A 30 1.67 -27.42 15.65
N GLY A 31 1.03 -26.26 15.61
CA GLY A 31 -0.32 -26.09 15.09
C GLY A 31 -0.30 -25.28 13.79
N ASN A 32 -1.23 -25.59 12.91
CA ASN A 32 -1.51 -24.95 11.62
C ASN A 32 -1.14 -23.46 11.60
N SER A 33 -0.41 -23.02 10.58
CA SER A 33 0.07 -21.65 10.42
C SER A 33 -1.01 -20.55 10.48
N HIS A 34 -2.29 -20.94 10.42
CA HIS A 34 -3.45 -20.06 10.53
C HIS A 34 -3.85 -19.70 11.98
N CYS A 35 -3.36 -20.43 12.97
CA CYS A 35 -3.69 -20.21 14.39
C CYS A 35 -2.70 -19.31 15.13
N THR A 36 -1.63 -18.83 14.48
CA THR A 36 -0.65 -17.94 15.10
C THR A 36 -1.13 -16.49 14.98
N PRO A 37 -1.22 -15.74 16.10
CA PRO A 37 -1.65 -14.34 16.09
C PRO A 37 -0.79 -13.46 15.18
N VAL A 38 -1.43 -12.47 14.55
CA VAL A 38 -0.80 -11.57 13.55
C VAL A 38 0.40 -10.83 14.15
N TRP A 39 0.36 -10.39 15.40
CA TRP A 39 1.48 -9.68 16.06
C TRP A 39 2.73 -10.54 16.20
N GLN A 40 2.61 -11.86 16.35
CA GLN A 40 3.76 -12.78 16.38
C GLN A 40 4.33 -13.06 15.00
N ARG A 41 3.57 -12.80 13.95
CA ARG A 41 3.92 -13.07 12.55
C ARG A 41 4.14 -11.82 11.72
N PHE A 42 3.93 -10.63 12.27
CA PHE A 42 3.94 -9.38 11.51
C PHE A 42 5.19 -9.25 10.64
N GLU A 43 6.35 -9.48 11.21
CA GLU A 43 7.62 -9.42 10.49
C GLU A 43 7.70 -10.41 9.31
N HIS A 44 7.17 -11.63 9.47
CA HIS A 44 7.17 -12.66 8.42
C HIS A 44 6.16 -12.39 7.29
N LEU A 45 5.17 -11.53 7.54
CA LEU A 45 4.18 -11.12 6.55
C LEU A 45 4.66 -9.93 5.69
N LEU A 46 5.83 -9.38 5.96
CA LEU A 46 6.42 -8.27 5.24
C LEU A 46 7.31 -8.73 4.07
N PRO A 47 7.54 -7.88 3.06
CA PRO A 47 8.57 -8.11 2.05
C PRO A 47 9.97 -8.27 2.66
N ASP A 48 10.86 -9.05 2.02
CA ASP A 48 12.24 -9.20 2.47
C ASP A 48 13.05 -7.89 2.40
N ARG A 49 12.70 -7.03 1.45
CA ARG A 49 13.35 -5.73 1.22
C ARG A 49 12.30 -4.65 0.95
N PRO A 50 11.54 -4.23 1.96
CA PRO A 50 10.51 -3.23 1.80
C PRO A 50 11.08 -1.82 1.58
N TYR A 51 10.30 -0.95 0.95
CA TYR A 51 10.47 0.48 1.08
C TYR A 51 10.24 0.87 2.55
N CYS A 52 11.04 1.81 3.04
CA CYS A 52 10.87 2.34 4.39
C CYS A 52 11.40 3.77 4.48
N THR A 53 10.91 4.52 5.48
CA THR A 53 11.38 5.86 5.79
C THR A 53 10.97 6.25 7.21
N ASP A 54 11.64 7.23 7.80
CA ASP A 54 11.16 7.89 9.01
C ASP A 54 10.30 9.11 8.67
N GLU A 55 10.52 9.70 7.47
CA GLU A 55 9.77 10.87 7.00
C GLU A 55 9.48 10.72 5.51
N PRO A 56 8.21 10.56 5.11
CA PRO A 56 7.81 10.37 3.71
C PRO A 56 8.25 11.51 2.78
N SER A 57 8.28 12.75 3.27
CA SER A 57 8.73 13.92 2.50
C SER A 57 10.20 13.85 2.08
N HIS A 58 11.03 13.11 2.81
CA HIS A 58 12.44 12.89 2.50
C HIS A 58 12.68 11.75 1.48
N GLY A 59 11.61 11.08 1.05
CA GLY A 59 11.65 9.98 0.10
C GLY A 59 11.76 8.61 0.76
N LEU A 60 11.77 7.57 -0.08
CA LEU A 60 11.77 6.17 0.33
C LEU A 60 13.11 5.50 0.05
N VAL A 61 13.54 4.64 0.94
CA VAL A 61 14.73 3.79 0.77
C VAL A 61 14.35 2.32 0.90
N ILE A 62 15.07 1.44 0.21
CA ILE A 62 14.92 -0.01 0.33
C ILE A 62 15.96 -0.51 1.32
N ARG A 63 15.52 -1.28 2.33
CA ARG A 63 16.38 -1.92 3.32
C ARG A 63 16.00 -3.39 3.50
N ALA A 64 16.92 -4.19 4.03
CA ALA A 64 16.57 -5.52 4.53
C ALA A 64 15.49 -5.39 5.62
N ARG A 65 14.57 -6.34 5.69
CA ARG A 65 13.39 -6.34 6.58
C ARG A 65 13.73 -5.90 8.00
N LEU A 66 14.71 -6.51 8.63
CA LEU A 66 15.12 -6.19 10.01
C LEU A 66 15.57 -4.73 10.19
N LEU A 67 16.19 -4.13 9.17
CA LEU A 67 16.56 -2.71 9.19
C LEU A 67 15.37 -1.81 8.90
N ALA A 68 14.45 -2.23 8.03
CA ALA A 68 13.23 -1.50 7.72
C ALA A 68 12.29 -1.42 8.93
N LEU A 69 12.21 -2.46 9.74
CA LEU A 69 11.42 -2.50 10.98
C LEU A 69 11.82 -1.44 12.02
N ARG A 70 13.01 -0.87 11.90
CA ARG A 70 13.46 0.25 12.75
C ARG A 70 12.94 1.61 12.29
N ARG A 71 12.27 1.68 11.12
CA ARG A 71 11.75 2.93 10.54
C ARG A 71 10.30 3.18 10.93
N ALA A 72 9.89 4.45 10.88
CA ALA A 72 8.53 4.86 11.25
C ALA A 72 7.47 4.40 10.24
N PHE A 73 7.84 4.32 8.95
CA PHE A 73 6.97 3.85 7.88
C PHE A 73 7.64 2.73 7.10
N LEU A 74 6.84 1.77 6.64
CA LEU A 74 7.32 0.65 5.83
C LEU A 74 6.26 0.16 4.84
N GLN A 75 6.73 -0.50 3.79
CA GLN A 75 5.91 -1.16 2.79
C GLN A 75 5.41 -2.50 3.33
N LEU A 76 4.09 -2.71 3.26
CA LEU A 76 3.44 -3.94 3.73
C LEU A 76 3.37 -5.01 2.64
N ASN A 77 3.13 -4.61 1.40
CA ASN A 77 2.87 -5.48 0.27
C ASN A 77 3.99 -5.45 -0.76
N THR A 78 4.26 -6.58 -1.41
CA THR A 78 5.11 -6.58 -2.61
C THR A 78 4.32 -6.10 -3.83
N PRO A 79 4.97 -5.68 -4.94
CA PRO A 79 4.27 -5.36 -6.18
C PRO A 79 3.49 -6.54 -6.79
N HIS A 80 3.74 -7.75 -6.31
CA HIS A 80 3.21 -8.99 -6.89
C HIS A 80 2.24 -9.73 -5.97
N THR A 81 2.04 -9.24 -4.73
CA THR A 81 1.22 -9.96 -3.74
C THR A 81 0.67 -8.99 -2.69
N PHE A 82 -0.63 -8.99 -2.52
CA PHE A 82 -1.31 -8.36 -1.40
C PHE A 82 -1.42 -9.37 -0.24
N ARG A 83 -0.87 -9.00 0.90
CA ARG A 83 -1.00 -9.69 2.20
C ARG A 83 -1.72 -8.84 3.22
N TRP A 84 -1.84 -7.54 2.95
CA TRP A 84 -2.43 -6.55 3.82
C TRP A 84 -3.33 -5.62 3.04
N LEU A 85 -4.50 -5.33 3.60
CA LEU A 85 -5.23 -4.10 3.30
C LEU A 85 -4.84 -3.04 4.33
N ALA A 86 -4.62 -1.82 3.88
CA ALA A 86 -4.22 -0.70 4.72
C ALA A 86 -5.08 0.50 4.38
N PHE A 87 -5.69 1.10 5.40
CA PHE A 87 -6.56 2.26 5.26
C PHE A 87 -5.99 3.41 6.11
N ASP A 88 -5.80 4.58 5.52
CA ASP A 88 -5.44 5.80 6.24
C ASP A 88 -6.72 6.55 6.60
N VAL A 89 -6.96 6.72 7.89
CA VAL A 89 -8.16 7.39 8.42
C VAL A 89 -7.73 8.68 9.12
N ASP A 90 -8.00 9.80 8.45
CA ASP A 90 -7.52 11.13 8.83
C ASP A 90 -8.52 11.89 9.71
N ARG A 91 -8.88 11.30 10.86
CA ARG A 91 -9.74 11.90 11.88
C ARG A 91 -9.32 11.51 13.30
N PRO A 92 -9.63 12.32 14.33
CA PRO A 92 -9.14 12.09 15.70
C PRO A 92 -9.63 10.79 16.37
N ASP A 93 -10.71 10.21 15.90
CA ASP A 93 -11.32 8.96 16.39
C ASP A 93 -11.05 7.75 15.49
N ALA A 94 -10.09 7.89 14.58
CA ALA A 94 -9.72 6.89 13.58
C ALA A 94 -9.53 5.46 14.14
N ALA A 95 -9.08 5.32 15.38
CA ALA A 95 -8.87 4.02 16.01
C ALA A 95 -10.19 3.24 16.25
N PHE A 96 -11.33 3.90 16.22
CA PHE A 96 -12.68 3.34 16.44
C PHE A 96 -13.51 3.30 15.14
N ALA A 97 -12.91 3.69 14.01
CA ALA A 97 -13.62 3.79 12.74
C ALA A 97 -14.28 2.47 12.29
N ALA A 98 -13.68 1.33 12.63
CA ALA A 98 -14.24 0.02 12.29
C ALA A 98 -15.50 -0.31 13.11
N GLU A 99 -15.47 -0.01 14.40
CA GLU A 99 -16.61 -0.17 15.30
C GLU A 99 -17.78 0.74 14.87
N GLU A 100 -17.50 2.00 14.57
CA GLU A 100 -18.51 2.98 14.12
C GLU A 100 -19.10 2.61 12.77
N ALA A 101 -18.27 2.09 11.85
CA ALA A 101 -18.68 1.66 10.54
C ALA A 101 -19.39 0.30 10.56
N ASN A 102 -19.42 -0.41 11.67
CA ASN A 102 -19.90 -1.78 11.78
C ASN A 102 -19.30 -2.69 10.70
N VAL A 103 -17.97 -2.71 10.64
CA VAL A 103 -17.18 -3.61 9.80
C VAL A 103 -16.18 -4.37 10.66
N ALA A 104 -15.58 -5.43 10.10
CA ALA A 104 -14.58 -6.23 10.79
C ALA A 104 -13.51 -5.35 11.46
N PRO A 105 -13.12 -5.60 12.74
CA PRO A 105 -12.09 -4.82 13.41
C PRO A 105 -10.72 -5.03 12.72
N PRO A 106 -9.82 -4.03 12.69
CA PRO A 106 -8.49 -4.21 12.12
C PRO A 106 -7.66 -5.21 12.92
N ASN A 107 -6.70 -5.89 12.28
CA ASN A 107 -5.72 -6.65 13.04
C ASN A 107 -4.87 -5.72 13.89
N VAL A 108 -4.54 -4.54 13.36
CA VAL A 108 -3.81 -3.52 14.09
C VAL A 108 -4.19 -2.11 13.65
N ALA A 109 -4.42 -1.23 14.62
CA ALA A 109 -4.53 0.21 14.42
C ALA A 109 -3.22 0.88 14.86
N VAL A 110 -2.60 1.65 13.95
CA VAL A 110 -1.34 2.36 14.19
C VAL A 110 -1.62 3.86 14.22
N ILE A 111 -1.64 4.41 15.41
CA ILE A 111 -2.20 5.74 15.73
C ILE A 111 -1.07 6.76 15.85
N ASN A 112 -1.22 7.89 15.17
CA ASN A 112 -0.38 9.06 15.40
C ASN A 112 -0.82 9.76 16.70
N VAL A 113 0.10 9.85 17.66
CA VAL A 113 -0.20 10.40 19.00
C VAL A 113 -0.56 11.89 18.93
N ALA A 114 0.00 12.64 17.97
CA ALA A 114 -0.19 14.09 17.87
C ALA A 114 -1.59 14.49 17.38
N ASN A 115 -2.14 13.81 16.37
CA ASN A 115 -3.42 14.16 15.75
C ASN A 115 -4.48 13.04 15.87
N ARG A 116 -4.11 11.88 16.42
CA ARG A 116 -4.97 10.69 16.61
C ARG A 116 -5.49 10.06 15.32
N HIS A 117 -4.98 10.47 14.15
CA HIS A 117 -5.19 9.78 12.89
C HIS A 117 -4.55 8.40 12.91
N ALA A 118 -5.09 7.44 12.19
CA ALA A 118 -4.60 6.06 12.25
C ALA A 118 -4.52 5.38 10.88
N HIS A 119 -3.54 4.48 10.75
CA HIS A 119 -3.61 3.44 9.73
C HIS A 119 -4.26 2.19 10.33
N LEU A 120 -5.30 1.70 9.68
CA LEU A 120 -5.98 0.46 10.03
C LEU A 120 -5.50 -0.64 9.08
N LEU A 121 -4.89 -1.69 9.63
CA LEU A 121 -4.26 -2.74 8.85
C LEU A 121 -4.99 -4.06 9.05
N TYR A 122 -5.30 -4.72 7.94
CA TYR A 122 -5.99 -6.01 7.90
C TYR A 122 -5.09 -7.03 7.19
N ALA A 123 -4.66 -8.06 7.90
CA ALA A 123 -3.89 -9.15 7.34
C ALA A 123 -4.81 -10.12 6.60
N LEU A 124 -4.42 -10.53 5.40
CA LEU A 124 -5.12 -11.54 4.63
C LEU A 124 -4.60 -12.93 4.97
N ARG A 125 -5.52 -13.87 5.22
CA ARG A 125 -5.22 -15.29 5.44
C ARG A 125 -4.56 -15.88 4.19
N ASP A 126 -5.17 -15.65 3.05
CA ASP A 126 -4.70 -16.09 1.75
C ASP A 126 -4.20 -14.88 0.94
N PRO A 127 -2.90 -14.84 0.57
CA PRO A 127 -2.36 -13.74 -0.20
C PRO A 127 -2.98 -13.65 -1.59
N VAL A 128 -3.32 -12.44 -2.03
CA VAL A 128 -3.84 -12.22 -3.38
C VAL A 128 -2.69 -11.80 -4.31
N HIS A 129 -2.43 -12.62 -5.33
CA HIS A 129 -1.37 -12.35 -6.29
C HIS A 129 -1.81 -11.37 -7.37
N THR A 130 -0.92 -10.40 -7.69
CA THR A 130 -1.15 -9.34 -8.69
C THR A 130 -0.30 -9.54 -9.95
N THR A 131 0.34 -10.70 -10.11
CA THR A 131 1.15 -11.00 -11.28
C THR A 131 0.29 -11.11 -12.54
N PHE A 132 0.90 -10.94 -13.71
CA PHE A 132 0.19 -11.05 -15.00
C PHE A 132 -0.51 -12.41 -15.21
N ALA A 133 -0.02 -13.45 -14.52
CA ALA A 133 -0.60 -14.80 -14.55
C ALA A 133 -1.68 -15.02 -13.45
N ALA A 134 -1.94 -14.03 -12.61
CA ALA A 134 -2.90 -14.17 -11.52
C ALA A 134 -4.33 -14.26 -12.04
N ARG A 135 -5.16 -15.02 -11.32
CA ARG A 135 -6.60 -15.09 -11.59
C ARG A 135 -7.24 -13.73 -11.33
N GLN A 136 -8.04 -13.24 -12.28
CA GLN A 136 -8.68 -11.92 -12.18
C GLN A 136 -9.79 -11.86 -11.14
N ALA A 137 -10.47 -12.98 -10.85
CA ALA A 137 -11.59 -12.99 -9.91
C ALA A 137 -11.18 -12.59 -8.48
N PRO A 138 -10.13 -13.16 -7.87
CA PRO A 138 -9.66 -12.72 -6.55
C PRO A 138 -9.21 -11.25 -6.52
N LEU A 139 -8.58 -10.77 -7.59
CA LEU A 139 -8.16 -9.36 -7.68
C LEU A 139 -9.35 -8.39 -7.72
N ARG A 140 -10.39 -8.72 -8.50
CA ARG A 140 -11.60 -7.91 -8.56
C ARG A 140 -12.32 -7.92 -7.21
N TYR A 141 -12.41 -9.09 -6.59
CA TYR A 141 -13.05 -9.25 -5.29
C TYR A 141 -12.32 -8.47 -4.21
N LEU A 142 -10.98 -8.56 -4.15
CA LEU A 142 -10.16 -7.74 -3.25
C LEU A 142 -10.39 -6.24 -3.46
N ALA A 143 -10.40 -5.78 -4.73
CA ALA A 143 -10.61 -4.37 -5.05
C ALA A 143 -12.03 -3.88 -4.68
N ASP A 144 -13.04 -4.75 -4.75
CA ASP A 144 -14.40 -4.43 -4.32
C ASP A 144 -14.49 -4.31 -2.79
N ILE A 145 -13.81 -5.21 -2.05
CA ILE A 145 -13.70 -5.16 -0.58
C ILE A 145 -12.92 -3.91 -0.14
N GLU A 146 -11.75 -3.65 -0.73
CA GLU A 146 -10.93 -2.48 -0.41
C GLU A 146 -11.73 -1.18 -0.58
N ARG A 147 -12.48 -1.06 -1.67
CA ARG A 147 -13.34 0.08 -1.94
C ARG A 147 -14.48 0.20 -0.92
N GLY A 148 -15.16 -0.91 -0.63
CA GLY A 148 -16.27 -0.95 0.32
C GLY A 148 -15.82 -0.57 1.72
N MET A 149 -14.77 -1.20 2.21
CA MET A 149 -14.18 -0.91 3.51
C MET A 149 -13.67 0.53 3.58
N GLY A 150 -12.97 1.00 2.56
CA GLY A 150 -12.45 2.37 2.52
C GLY A 150 -13.57 3.42 2.68
N ARG A 151 -14.72 3.22 2.02
CA ARG A 151 -15.90 4.09 2.17
C ARG A 151 -16.49 4.02 3.58
N ARG A 152 -16.69 2.82 4.09
CA ARG A 152 -17.29 2.62 5.42
C ARG A 152 -16.41 3.20 6.52
N LEU A 153 -15.10 3.01 6.43
CA LEU A 153 -14.12 3.55 7.37
C LEU A 153 -13.91 5.07 7.24
N GLY A 154 -14.38 5.70 6.15
CA GLY A 154 -14.04 7.08 5.83
C GLY A 154 -12.55 7.28 5.60
N ALA A 155 -11.89 6.29 5.00
CA ALA A 155 -10.46 6.33 4.70
C ALA A 155 -10.16 7.33 3.58
N ASP A 156 -8.94 7.90 3.60
CA ASP A 156 -8.46 8.78 2.54
C ASP A 156 -8.42 8.03 1.20
N PRO A 157 -9.25 8.42 0.21
CA PRO A 157 -9.22 7.80 -1.11
C PRO A 157 -7.92 8.07 -1.88
N GLY A 158 -7.13 9.05 -1.47
CA GLY A 158 -5.81 9.36 -2.05
C GLY A 158 -4.69 8.48 -1.49
N TYR A 159 -4.93 7.73 -0.45
CA TYR A 159 -3.92 6.84 0.14
C TYR A 159 -3.68 5.62 -0.75
N THR A 160 -2.44 5.46 -1.21
CA THR A 160 -2.06 4.40 -2.18
C THR A 160 -1.67 3.07 -1.55
N GLY A 161 -1.57 3.00 -0.21
CA GLY A 161 -1.12 1.81 0.48
C GLY A 161 0.35 1.41 0.25
N LEU A 162 1.15 2.26 -0.42
CA LEU A 162 2.54 1.95 -0.72
C LEU A 162 3.38 1.76 0.54
N ILE A 163 3.23 2.66 1.51
CA ILE A 163 3.84 2.59 2.83
C ILE A 163 2.80 2.85 3.90
N ALA A 164 2.93 2.19 5.03
CA ALA A 164 2.07 2.39 6.18
C ALA A 164 2.90 2.74 7.43
N LYS A 165 2.24 3.32 8.42
CA LYS A 165 2.81 3.50 9.77
C LYS A 165 3.22 2.13 10.30
N ASN A 166 4.47 2.00 10.76
CA ASN A 166 5.02 0.74 11.26
C ASN A 166 4.50 0.46 12.68
N PRO A 167 3.74 -0.63 12.92
CA PRO A 167 3.21 -0.93 14.25
C PRO A 167 4.28 -1.23 15.31
N LEU A 168 5.51 -1.55 14.91
CA LEU A 168 6.63 -1.81 15.82
C LEU A 168 7.47 -0.56 16.12
N SER A 169 7.17 0.57 15.48
CA SER A 169 7.88 1.82 15.74
C SER A 169 7.35 2.51 16.99
N ARG A 170 8.26 2.92 17.88
CA ARG A 170 7.94 3.72 19.10
C ARG A 170 7.36 5.10 18.79
N ARG A 171 7.42 5.56 17.54
CA ARG A 171 6.84 6.83 17.11
C ARG A 171 5.31 6.81 17.16
N TRP A 172 4.69 5.63 17.05
CA TRP A 172 3.25 5.45 16.96
C TRP A 172 2.71 4.72 18.19
N ARG A 173 1.46 4.99 18.51
CA ARG A 173 0.71 4.16 19.44
C ARG A 173 0.04 3.03 18.67
N THR A 174 0.36 1.80 19.02
CA THR A 174 -0.17 0.61 18.34
C THR A 174 -1.23 -0.08 19.22
N ARG A 175 -2.37 -0.42 18.61
CA ARG A 175 -3.42 -1.24 19.22
C ARG A 175 -3.63 -2.47 18.33
N TRP A 176 -3.24 -3.63 18.84
CA TRP A 176 -3.58 -4.91 18.24
C TRP A 176 -5.01 -5.27 18.67
N ALA A 177 -5.88 -5.64 17.70
CA ALA A 177 -7.28 -5.96 17.96
C ALA A 177 -7.60 -7.38 17.49
N ALA A 178 -7.93 -7.61 16.22
CA ALA A 178 -8.20 -8.96 15.75
C ALA A 178 -6.92 -9.81 15.69
N PRO A 179 -6.87 -10.98 16.39
CA PRO A 179 -5.65 -11.77 16.47
C PRO A 179 -5.29 -12.51 15.20
N PHE A 180 -6.28 -12.89 14.36
CA PHE A 180 -6.06 -13.77 13.22
C PHE A 180 -6.26 -13.05 11.88
N PRO A 181 -5.54 -13.49 10.81
CA PRO A 181 -5.76 -12.96 9.47
C PRO A 181 -7.15 -13.26 8.95
N TYR A 182 -7.68 -12.39 8.12
CA TYR A 182 -9.01 -12.50 7.52
C TYR A 182 -9.00 -13.23 6.18
N GLY A 183 -10.00 -14.07 5.94
CA GLY A 183 -10.41 -14.42 4.59
C GLY A 183 -11.14 -13.24 3.93
N LEU A 184 -11.13 -13.18 2.61
CA LEU A 184 -11.82 -12.11 1.88
C LEU A 184 -13.32 -12.09 2.18
N GLU A 185 -13.92 -13.26 2.31
CA GLU A 185 -15.35 -13.43 2.66
C GLU A 185 -15.72 -12.83 4.02
N GLN A 186 -14.80 -12.88 5.00
CA GLN A 186 -15.01 -12.30 6.31
C GLN A 186 -14.98 -10.75 6.27
N LEU A 187 -14.12 -10.18 5.44
CA LEU A 187 -14.05 -8.73 5.23
C LEU A 187 -15.21 -8.21 4.38
N ASP A 188 -15.82 -9.07 3.57
CA ASP A 188 -16.95 -8.75 2.71
C ASP A 188 -18.29 -8.86 3.42
N ALA A 189 -18.38 -9.59 4.53
CA ALA A 189 -19.63 -9.99 5.19
C ALA A 189 -20.51 -8.78 5.56
N ASP A 190 -19.90 -7.66 5.98
CA ASP A 190 -20.60 -6.46 6.43
C ASP A 190 -20.75 -5.41 5.31
N LEU A 191 -20.32 -5.72 4.08
CA LEU A 191 -20.33 -4.79 2.96
C LEU A 191 -21.52 -5.00 2.02
N SER A 192 -22.30 -3.96 1.82
CA SER A 192 -23.38 -3.96 0.85
C SER A 192 -22.87 -3.82 -0.59
N ARG A 193 -23.74 -4.09 -1.57
CA ARG A 193 -23.46 -3.79 -2.99
C ARG A 193 -23.19 -2.30 -3.23
N ALA A 194 -23.87 -1.42 -2.47
CA ALA A 194 -23.69 0.02 -2.57
C ALA A 194 -22.28 0.46 -2.11
N ASP A 195 -21.76 -0.14 -1.04
CA ASP A 195 -20.42 0.12 -0.55
C ASP A 195 -19.36 -0.25 -1.61
N LYS A 196 -19.56 -1.34 -2.32
CA LYS A 196 -18.65 -1.87 -3.34
C LYS A 196 -18.81 -1.24 -4.73
N ARG A 197 -19.84 -0.43 -4.93
CA ARG A 197 -20.12 0.18 -6.24
C ARG A 197 -18.95 1.04 -6.70
N ARG A 198 -18.46 0.80 -7.92
CA ARG A 198 -17.46 1.66 -8.55
C ARG A 198 -18.01 3.06 -8.72
N PRO A 199 -17.30 4.10 -8.30
CA PRO A 199 -17.65 5.45 -8.70
C PRO A 199 -17.59 5.53 -10.24
N PRO A 200 -18.38 6.44 -10.86
CA PRO A 200 -18.24 6.69 -12.31
C PRO A 200 -16.77 7.00 -12.63
N ALA A 201 -16.28 6.57 -13.80
CA ALA A 201 -14.88 6.64 -14.20
C ALA A 201 -14.22 8.02 -13.97
N ARG A 202 -15.01 9.10 -14.01
CA ARG A 202 -14.59 10.47 -13.70
C ARG A 202 -14.28 10.71 -12.21
N ALA A 203 -14.85 9.91 -11.31
CA ALA A 203 -14.61 9.99 -9.87
C ALA A 203 -13.47 9.06 -9.41
N GLU A 204 -13.13 8.00 -10.18
CA GLU A 204 -11.94 7.18 -9.91
C GLU A 204 -10.63 7.95 -10.09
N GLN A 205 -10.60 8.95 -11.00
CA GLN A 205 -9.45 9.84 -11.16
C GLN A 205 -9.25 10.78 -9.96
N ILE A 206 -10.25 10.98 -9.12
CA ILE A 206 -10.18 11.83 -7.92
C ILE A 206 -9.61 11.04 -6.73
N GLY A 207 -9.79 9.72 -6.68
CA GLY A 207 -9.37 8.84 -5.58
C GLY A 207 -7.94 8.30 -5.69
N LEU A 208 -7.42 8.15 -6.90
CA LEU A 208 -5.98 7.93 -7.11
C LEU A 208 -5.29 9.28 -6.95
N GLY A 209 -4.50 9.45 -5.90
CA GLY A 209 -3.78 10.69 -5.69
C GLY A 209 -3.15 11.16 -7.01
N ARG A 210 -3.39 12.41 -7.40
CA ARG A 210 -2.91 13.01 -8.68
C ARG A 210 -1.43 12.71 -8.94
N ASN A 211 -0.63 12.68 -7.88
CA ASN A 211 0.78 12.29 -7.92
C ASN A 211 0.99 10.88 -8.45
N CYS A 212 0.17 9.92 -8.02
CA CYS A 212 0.30 8.52 -8.44
C CYS A 212 -0.15 8.32 -9.88
N SER A 213 -1.27 8.94 -10.28
CA SER A 213 -1.78 8.86 -11.66
C SER A 213 -0.79 9.50 -12.63
N LEU A 214 -0.25 10.67 -12.30
CA LEU A 214 0.74 11.35 -13.11
C LEU A 214 2.06 10.56 -13.13
N PHE A 215 2.51 10.05 -11.98
CA PHE A 215 3.71 9.21 -11.90
C PHE A 215 3.57 7.97 -12.79
N ASP A 216 2.44 7.26 -12.73
CA ASP A 216 2.21 6.07 -13.55
C ASP A 216 2.16 6.39 -15.04
N ALA A 217 1.42 7.41 -15.44
CA ALA A 217 1.35 7.83 -16.83
C ALA A 217 2.73 8.26 -17.38
N LEU A 218 3.47 9.06 -16.60
CA LEU A 218 4.78 9.56 -16.97
C LEU A 218 5.83 8.46 -17.04
N ARG A 219 5.87 7.52 -16.09
CA ARG A 219 6.84 6.40 -16.12
C ARG A 219 6.65 5.50 -17.33
N HIS A 220 5.40 5.23 -17.74
CA HIS A 220 5.14 4.42 -18.91
C HIS A 220 5.64 5.08 -20.21
N ARG A 221 5.52 6.40 -20.32
CA ARG A 221 6.13 7.16 -21.43
C ARG A 221 7.65 7.13 -21.32
N ALA A 222 8.20 7.41 -20.14
CA ALA A 222 9.64 7.41 -19.89
C ALA A 222 10.32 6.08 -20.25
N TYR A 223 9.70 4.93 -19.96
CA TYR A 223 10.26 3.61 -20.29
C TYR A 223 10.33 3.34 -21.80
N ARG A 224 9.49 3.96 -22.59
CA ARG A 224 9.57 3.90 -24.05
C ARG A 224 10.66 4.84 -24.60
N ASP A 225 10.72 6.06 -24.07
CA ASP A 225 11.55 7.13 -24.60
C ASP A 225 13.01 7.00 -24.18
N VAL A 226 13.31 6.46 -22.98
CA VAL A 226 14.68 6.36 -22.45
C VAL A 226 15.64 5.62 -23.38
N ARG A 227 15.16 4.66 -24.15
CA ARG A 227 15.97 3.93 -25.12
C ARG A 227 16.52 4.86 -26.18
N THR A 228 15.68 5.69 -26.77
CA THR A 228 16.06 6.67 -27.79
C THR A 228 17.08 7.67 -27.25
N PHE A 229 16.87 8.18 -26.04
CA PHE A 229 17.80 9.12 -25.41
C PHE A 229 19.16 8.48 -25.17
N LYS A 230 19.21 7.25 -24.67
CA LYS A 230 20.48 6.53 -24.45
C LYS A 230 21.18 6.15 -25.74
N THR A 231 20.45 5.71 -26.75
CA THR A 231 21.04 5.36 -28.06
C THR A 231 21.67 6.60 -28.75
N ARG A 232 21.10 7.79 -28.51
CA ARG A 232 21.64 9.07 -29.00
C ARG A 232 22.72 9.65 -28.09
N GLY A 233 23.13 8.97 -27.02
CA GLY A 233 24.17 9.47 -26.12
C GLY A 233 23.78 10.69 -25.30
N LEU A 234 22.47 11.01 -25.19
CA LEU A 234 22.00 12.19 -24.48
C LEU A 234 22.13 12.01 -22.97
N ALA A 235 22.45 13.07 -22.24
CA ALA A 235 22.63 13.07 -20.81
C ALA A 235 21.30 12.87 -20.05
N GLU A 236 21.38 12.39 -18.78
CA GLU A 236 20.23 12.28 -17.87
C GLU A 236 19.47 13.62 -17.71
N SER A 237 20.20 14.74 -17.73
CA SER A 237 19.62 16.09 -17.63
C SER A 237 18.68 16.41 -18.78
N ALA A 238 19.04 16.06 -20.01
CA ALA A 238 18.20 16.25 -21.19
C ALA A 238 16.94 15.37 -21.11
N PHE A 239 17.09 14.12 -20.68
CA PHE A 239 15.95 13.24 -20.47
C PHE A 239 15.03 13.73 -19.35
N ARG A 240 15.60 14.25 -18.25
CA ARG A 240 14.81 14.85 -17.17
C ARG A 240 14.00 16.05 -17.67
N SER A 241 14.61 16.96 -18.45
CA SER A 241 13.90 18.10 -19.03
C SER A 241 12.75 17.66 -19.95
N HIS A 242 12.96 16.62 -20.75
CA HIS A 242 11.90 16.01 -21.57
C HIS A 242 10.75 15.48 -20.69
N LEU A 243 11.05 14.79 -19.58
CA LEU A 243 10.03 14.29 -18.68
C LEU A 243 9.32 15.40 -17.90
N GLU A 244 9.99 16.50 -17.57
CA GLU A 244 9.36 17.67 -16.95
C GLU A 244 8.33 18.30 -17.88
N HIS A 245 8.62 18.35 -19.19
CA HIS A 245 7.69 18.85 -20.21
C HIS A 245 6.47 17.92 -20.34
N LEU A 246 6.69 16.61 -20.48
CA LEU A 246 5.62 15.62 -20.51
C LEU A 246 4.77 15.62 -19.24
N ALA A 247 5.40 15.81 -18.08
CA ALA A 247 4.68 15.92 -16.81
C ALA A 247 3.76 17.14 -16.78
N ALA A 248 4.20 18.28 -17.33
CA ALA A 248 3.39 19.47 -17.42
C ALA A 248 2.19 19.28 -18.37
N GLU A 249 2.38 18.56 -19.49
CA GLU A 249 1.29 18.21 -20.41
C GLU A 249 0.26 17.30 -19.71
N LEU A 250 0.68 16.21 -19.09
CA LEU A 250 -0.18 15.29 -18.36
C LEU A 250 -0.91 15.98 -17.20
N ASN A 251 -0.26 16.94 -16.55
CA ASN A 251 -0.86 17.69 -15.44
C ASN A 251 -2.07 18.52 -15.89
N ARG A 252 -2.14 18.94 -17.14
CA ARG A 252 -3.30 19.67 -17.70
C ARG A 252 -4.58 18.84 -17.66
N GLU A 253 -4.48 17.52 -17.71
CA GLU A 253 -5.64 16.63 -17.59
C GLU A 253 -6.37 16.78 -16.23
N PHE A 254 -5.66 17.28 -15.22
CA PHE A 254 -6.21 17.54 -13.88
C PHE A 254 -6.82 18.95 -13.70
N THR A 255 -6.91 19.76 -14.75
CA THR A 255 -7.47 21.14 -14.66
C THR A 255 -8.88 21.16 -14.08
N HIS A 256 -9.69 20.14 -14.34
CA HIS A 256 -11.06 20.01 -13.84
C HIS A 256 -11.16 19.14 -12.56
N SER A 257 -10.04 18.73 -11.98
CA SER A 257 -10.03 18.01 -10.71
C SER A 257 -10.35 18.96 -9.55
N PRO A 258 -11.20 18.59 -8.59
CA PRO A 258 -11.48 19.41 -7.39
C PRO A 258 -10.21 19.76 -6.59
N ALA A 259 -9.19 18.91 -6.67
CA ALA A 259 -7.90 19.10 -6.01
C ALA A 259 -6.92 19.97 -6.83
N GLY A 260 -7.30 20.43 -8.03
CA GLY A 260 -6.50 21.30 -8.90
C GLY A 260 -5.27 20.66 -9.53
N LEU A 261 -4.40 21.48 -10.10
CA LEU A 261 -3.13 21.02 -10.71
C LEU A 261 -2.08 20.71 -9.64
N LEU A 262 -1.16 19.79 -9.97
CA LEU A 262 0.06 19.59 -9.19
C LEU A 262 0.99 20.79 -9.31
N SER A 263 1.75 21.08 -8.25
CA SER A 263 2.72 22.16 -8.27
C SER A 263 3.89 21.86 -9.20
N ARG A 264 4.57 22.91 -9.69
CA ARG A 264 5.82 22.75 -10.47
C ARG A 264 6.90 21.98 -9.70
N GLY A 265 6.92 22.11 -8.37
CA GLY A 265 7.83 21.36 -7.50
C GLY A 265 7.58 19.86 -7.56
N ASP A 266 6.32 19.45 -7.45
CA ASP A 266 5.90 18.05 -7.51
C ASP A 266 6.22 17.43 -8.88
N LEU A 267 5.92 18.15 -9.97
CA LEU A 267 6.22 17.70 -11.33
C LEU A 267 7.72 17.45 -11.53
N ARG A 268 8.57 18.37 -11.06
CA ARG A 268 10.03 18.24 -11.12
C ARG A 268 10.53 17.07 -10.27
N ALA A 269 9.96 16.87 -9.08
CA ALA A 269 10.33 15.77 -8.19
C ALA A 269 10.02 14.41 -8.84
N ILE A 270 8.83 14.27 -9.42
CA ILE A 270 8.39 13.07 -10.13
C ILE A 270 9.30 12.81 -11.35
N ALA A 271 9.50 13.80 -12.21
CA ALA A 271 10.34 13.67 -13.40
C ALA A 271 11.79 13.31 -13.04
N LYS A 272 12.38 13.95 -12.03
CA LYS A 272 13.73 13.66 -11.52
C LYS A 272 13.85 12.22 -11.01
N SER A 273 12.85 11.73 -10.27
CA SER A 273 12.84 10.37 -9.75
C SER A 273 12.83 9.33 -10.88
N ILE A 274 11.96 9.52 -11.86
CA ILE A 274 11.82 8.63 -13.03
C ILE A 274 13.07 8.67 -13.90
N ALA A 275 13.61 9.85 -14.21
CA ALA A 275 14.82 9.99 -15.01
C ALA A 275 16.01 9.28 -14.40
N ARG A 276 16.25 9.49 -13.10
CA ARG A 276 17.31 8.81 -12.35
C ARG A 276 17.16 7.30 -12.37
N PHE A 277 15.94 6.78 -12.18
CA PHE A 277 15.67 5.34 -12.26
C PHE A 277 16.00 4.81 -13.67
N CYS A 278 15.48 5.45 -14.72
CA CYS A 278 15.70 5.05 -16.10
C CYS A 278 17.19 5.02 -16.47
N TYR A 279 17.96 6.04 -16.10
CA TYR A 279 19.39 6.11 -16.43
C TYR A 279 20.23 5.12 -15.64
N ARG A 280 19.94 4.90 -14.36
CA ARG A 280 20.70 3.98 -13.50
C ARG A 280 20.35 2.51 -13.67
N ARG A 281 19.07 2.21 -13.94
CA ARG A 281 18.55 0.83 -13.88
C ARG A 281 18.19 0.22 -15.24
N MET A 282 17.91 1.04 -16.26
CA MET A 282 17.50 0.58 -17.58
C MET A 282 18.68 0.66 -18.58
N SER A 283 19.71 -0.18 -18.39
CA SER A 283 20.77 -0.33 -19.40
C SER A 283 20.26 -1.14 -20.60
N PRO A 284 20.80 -0.93 -21.84
CA PRO A 284 20.44 -1.71 -23.03
C PRO A 284 20.59 -3.22 -22.81
N GLY A 285 21.66 -3.67 -22.14
CA GLY A 285 21.88 -5.07 -21.83
C GLY A 285 20.84 -5.66 -20.87
N ARG A 286 20.43 -4.93 -19.84
CA ARG A 286 19.36 -5.35 -18.92
C ARG A 286 18.01 -5.42 -19.62
N PHE A 287 17.70 -4.47 -20.49
CA PHE A 287 16.47 -4.50 -21.25
C PHE A 287 16.43 -5.73 -22.18
N SER A 288 17.51 -6.01 -22.89
CA SER A 288 17.64 -7.20 -23.74
C SER A 288 17.55 -8.50 -22.94
N ALA A 289 18.14 -8.56 -21.74
CA ALA A 289 18.03 -9.71 -20.84
C ALA A 289 16.58 -9.92 -20.36
N VAL A 290 15.87 -8.89 -19.99
CA VAL A 290 14.46 -8.97 -19.59
C VAL A 290 13.57 -9.41 -20.76
N GLN A 291 13.79 -8.88 -21.97
CA GLN A 291 13.03 -9.29 -23.17
C GLN A 291 13.32 -10.75 -23.53
N ARG A 292 14.57 -11.20 -23.45
CA ARG A 292 14.96 -12.59 -23.66
C ARG A 292 14.27 -13.52 -22.66
N HIS A 293 14.33 -13.20 -21.38
CA HIS A 293 13.65 -13.99 -20.34
C HIS A 293 12.12 -14.04 -20.54
N ARG A 294 11.49 -12.94 -20.98
CA ARG A 294 10.06 -12.92 -21.34
C ARG A 294 9.74 -13.77 -22.55
N ALA A 295 10.60 -13.75 -23.58
CA ALA A 295 10.45 -14.58 -24.75
C ALA A 295 10.57 -16.08 -24.40
N GLU A 296 11.58 -16.46 -23.61
CA GLU A 296 11.78 -17.82 -23.11
C GLU A 296 10.62 -18.31 -22.23
N ALA A 297 10.10 -17.44 -21.37
CA ALA A 297 8.93 -17.75 -20.55
C ALA A 297 7.67 -17.98 -21.40
N ARG A 298 7.50 -17.20 -22.48
CA ARG A 298 6.40 -17.35 -23.44
C ARG A 298 6.51 -18.66 -24.21
N THR A 299 7.70 -19.01 -24.68
CA THR A 299 7.98 -20.28 -25.38
C THR A 299 7.75 -21.47 -24.46
N ARG A 300 8.24 -21.44 -23.21
CA ARG A 300 8.00 -22.51 -22.22
C ARG A 300 6.51 -22.69 -21.93
N ARG A 301 5.75 -21.60 -21.85
CA ARG A 301 4.30 -21.67 -21.63
C ARG A 301 3.58 -22.28 -22.84
N HIS A 302 3.99 -21.92 -24.05
CA HIS A 302 3.43 -22.48 -25.29
C HIS A 302 3.70 -23.97 -25.40
N MET A 303 4.94 -24.41 -25.10
CA MET A 303 5.30 -25.83 -25.10
C MET A 303 4.50 -26.64 -24.06
N ARG A 304 4.27 -26.09 -22.86
CA ARG A 304 3.43 -26.76 -21.85
C ARG A 304 1.99 -26.94 -22.32
N VAL A 305 1.42 -25.95 -22.99
CA VAL A 305 0.07 -26.06 -23.56
C VAL A 305 0.01 -27.17 -24.63
N ILE A 306 1.00 -27.23 -25.52
CA ILE A 306 1.10 -28.28 -26.55
C ILE A 306 1.25 -29.67 -25.91
N GLU A 307 2.10 -29.81 -24.86
CA GLU A 307 2.25 -31.07 -24.13
C GLU A 307 0.96 -31.51 -23.43
N THR A 308 0.20 -30.55 -22.85
CA THR A 308 -1.09 -30.85 -22.21
C THR A 308 -2.11 -31.33 -23.23
N LEU A 309 -2.18 -30.67 -24.40
CA LEU A 309 -3.08 -31.06 -25.48
C LEU A 309 -2.72 -32.47 -26.04
N LYS A 310 -1.43 -32.75 -26.24
CA LYS A 310 -0.97 -34.09 -26.70
C LYS A 310 -1.23 -35.22 -25.69
N ARG A 311 -1.35 -34.92 -24.40
CA ARG A 311 -1.70 -35.91 -23.36
C ARG A 311 -3.21 -36.08 -23.20
N GLY A 312 -4.03 -35.12 -23.65
CA GLY A 312 -5.49 -35.16 -23.59
C GLY A 312 -6.13 -35.94 -24.75
N ASP A 313 -5.42 -36.14 -25.86
CA ASP A 313 -5.92 -36.90 -27.04
C ASP A 313 -5.69 -38.41 -26.95
N GLY A 314 -5.29 -38.91 -25.77
CA GLY A 314 -4.99 -40.30 -25.50
C GLY A 314 -5.90 -41.01 -24.49
N ALA A 315 -7.13 -40.46 -24.24
CA ALA A 315 -8.11 -41.08 -23.35
C ALA A 315 -9.46 -41.25 -24.06
#